data_9029e9401bfde296b15439ff9a29dd03
#
_entry.id   9029e9401bfde296b15439ff9a29dd03
#
_cell.length_a   1.000
_cell.length_b   1.000
_cell.length_c   1.000
_cell.angle_alpha   90.00
_cell.angle_beta   90.00
_cell.angle_gamma   90.00
#
_symmetry.space_group_name_H-M   'P 1'
#
loop_
_entity.id
_entity.type
_entity.pdbx_description
1 polymer ?
#
loop_
_entity_poly.entity_id
_entity_poly.type
_entity_poly.pdbx_seq_one_letter_code
_entity_poly.pdbx_strand_id
1 'polypeptide(L)'
;MPQDAPFEQPGPTKYCIFGCGTNGYNIIRELEKEHERVMVIDKDESRVRNIRDQKFDAYQRDISSPDLLAGLPLFEIGFVMTGDPEANLAAVTTIKKRYPSVEVVARSLDPVNGQKLTAAGAEYVLYPQEVVARAAILQIKKQHASRIAQRLFTLLAGWEGTLGIITHKNPDPDAISSALALAEIAKVANKNLTCRIFYEGNIGHQENRTFVNLLDIKMEHLTLDAIQKCGYLALVDCSGPGANNDVPPQTRINIVIDHHKDGKHTSTQSTFIDIRPGVGATASIMTQYLQELDVPVDKKVATALLYGIRTDTKEFKRNVTPQDLNYAGFLLPLTDADLPDKIMSPSMSQETLDVIGTAIMERKIQSGYLFSNVGYVMNRDALPQAADILITLEGVNTALVYGITDTNIIISARNRDIRLHLGNALSEAFGEMGDAGGHPNMAAATLPLHYFGNVENKTELLAIVIEPVLQKFRTLVGLENEGRKNGV
;
A
#
# COMPACT_ATOMS: atom_id res chain seq x y z
N MET A 1 32.48 48.93 40.10
CA MET A 1 33.15 47.75 39.51
C MET A 1 32.24 46.56 39.79
N PRO A 2 31.59 46.00 38.81
CA PRO A 2 30.94 44.69 38.97
C PRO A 2 32.00 43.60 38.75
N GLN A 3 32.00 42.66 39.65
CA GLN A 3 32.87 41.50 39.73
C GLN A 3 32.66 40.57 38.56
N ASP A 4 33.79 40.04 38.06
CA ASP A 4 33.90 39.04 36.99
C ASP A 4 32.96 37.84 37.28
N ALA A 5 32.01 37.61 36.35
CA ALA A 5 31.32 36.35 36.28
C ALA A 5 32.33 35.25 35.88
N PRO A 6 32.33 34.08 36.52
CA PRO A 6 33.24 33.00 36.13
C PRO A 6 32.98 32.59 34.68
N PHE A 7 34.02 32.59 33.87
CA PHE A 7 34.01 31.96 32.56
C PHE A 7 33.54 30.51 32.73
N GLU A 8 32.32 30.20 32.33
CA GLU A 8 31.89 28.82 32.23
C GLU A 8 32.87 28.10 31.29
N GLN A 9 33.50 27.06 31.80
CA GLN A 9 34.33 26.20 30.97
C GLN A 9 33.45 25.67 29.82
N PRO A 10 33.88 25.82 28.58
CA PRO A 10 33.07 25.35 27.44
C PRO A 10 32.84 23.85 27.61
N GLY A 11 31.58 23.41 27.58
CA GLY A 11 31.21 22.02 27.61
C GLY A 11 31.88 21.23 26.48
N PRO A 12 31.93 19.88 26.54
CA PRO A 12 32.65 19.06 25.55
C PRO A 12 32.15 19.36 24.14
N THR A 13 33.09 19.50 23.20
CA THR A 13 32.78 19.66 21.77
C THR A 13 32.20 18.34 21.26
N LYS A 14 30.97 18.33 20.77
CA LYS A 14 30.33 17.09 20.33
C LYS A 14 30.88 16.59 18.99
N TYR A 15 31.17 17.50 18.07
CA TYR A 15 31.57 17.17 16.72
C TYR A 15 32.97 17.69 16.34
N CYS A 16 33.76 16.85 15.69
CA CYS A 16 35.05 17.24 15.11
C CYS A 16 35.08 16.91 13.62
N ILE A 17 35.38 17.91 12.77
CA ILE A 17 35.46 17.76 11.32
C ILE A 17 36.91 17.79 10.86
N PHE A 18 37.36 16.68 10.32
CA PHE A 18 38.70 16.51 9.75
C PHE A 18 38.65 16.70 8.23
N GLY A 19 39.11 17.86 7.79
CA GLY A 19 39.05 18.30 6.38
C GLY A 19 37.86 19.21 6.07
N CYS A 20 38.14 20.50 5.97
CA CYS A 20 37.14 21.54 5.67
C CYS A 20 37.10 21.89 4.17
N GLY A 21 37.12 20.87 3.30
CA GLY A 21 36.78 21.02 1.90
C GLY A 21 35.26 21.20 1.74
N THR A 22 34.75 21.18 0.52
CA THR A 22 33.33 21.40 0.23
C THR A 22 32.40 20.54 1.10
N ASN A 23 32.70 19.24 1.28
CA ASN A 23 31.85 18.36 2.07
C ASN A 23 31.91 18.67 3.56
N GLY A 24 33.14 18.88 4.12
CA GLY A 24 33.30 19.24 5.52
C GLY A 24 32.63 20.58 5.85
N TYR A 25 32.77 21.57 4.99
CA TYR A 25 32.11 22.86 5.15
C TYR A 25 30.58 22.76 5.15
N ASN A 26 30.01 21.96 4.26
CA ASN A 26 28.55 21.74 4.26
C ASN A 26 28.06 21.09 5.55
N ILE A 27 28.81 20.12 6.11
CA ILE A 27 28.46 19.52 7.41
C ILE A 27 28.49 20.56 8.52
N ILE A 28 29.51 21.43 8.53
CA ILE A 28 29.56 22.54 9.50
C ILE A 28 28.31 23.40 9.44
N ARG A 29 27.88 23.77 8.22
CA ARG A 29 26.69 24.61 8.02
C ARG A 29 25.38 23.93 8.46
N GLU A 30 25.26 22.63 8.29
CA GLU A 30 24.07 21.91 8.79
C GLU A 30 24.08 21.79 10.33
N LEU A 31 25.23 21.47 10.94
CA LEU A 31 25.35 21.42 12.40
C LEU A 31 25.16 22.80 13.07
N GLU A 32 25.56 23.88 12.38
CA GLU A 32 25.30 25.26 12.83
C GLU A 32 23.79 25.55 12.93
N LYS A 33 22.98 25.08 11.98
CA LYS A 33 21.52 25.26 12.03
C LYS A 33 20.88 24.54 13.22
N GLU A 34 21.51 23.45 13.66
CA GLU A 34 21.10 22.70 14.83
C GLU A 34 21.68 23.25 16.14
N HIS A 35 22.41 24.36 16.07
CA HIS A 35 23.10 25.02 17.22
C HIS A 35 24.12 24.11 17.91
N GLU A 36 24.72 23.18 17.17
CA GLU A 36 25.71 22.26 17.72
C GLU A 36 27.12 22.87 17.71
N ARG A 37 27.95 22.52 18.70
CA ARG A 37 29.35 22.94 18.77
C ARG A 37 30.22 22.04 17.89
N VAL A 38 30.97 22.69 16.99
CA VAL A 38 31.82 22.02 16.01
C VAL A 38 33.25 22.49 16.13
N MET A 39 34.18 21.55 16.16
CA MET A 39 35.62 21.80 16.03
C MET A 39 36.06 21.36 14.63
N VAL A 40 36.95 22.11 14.00
CA VAL A 40 37.40 21.88 12.63
C VAL A 40 38.91 21.72 12.56
N ILE A 41 39.38 20.76 11.78
CA ILE A 41 40.80 20.51 11.53
C ILE A 41 41.04 20.47 10.02
N ASP A 42 41.91 21.31 9.54
CA ASP A 42 42.35 21.35 8.12
C ASP A 42 43.83 21.71 8.05
N LYS A 43 44.52 21.23 7.01
CA LYS A 43 45.94 21.59 6.77
C LYS A 43 46.11 22.93 6.12
N ASP A 44 45.09 23.45 5.43
CA ASP A 44 45.09 24.70 4.72
C ASP A 44 44.88 25.89 5.67
N GLU A 45 45.90 26.71 5.83
CA GLU A 45 45.88 27.87 6.73
C GLU A 45 44.75 28.86 6.35
N SER A 46 44.52 29.06 5.06
CA SER A 46 43.52 30.04 4.58
C SER A 46 42.10 29.56 4.95
N ARG A 47 41.83 28.27 4.82
CA ARG A 47 40.55 27.69 5.22
C ARG A 47 40.35 27.77 6.73
N VAL A 48 41.37 27.43 7.51
CA VAL A 48 41.31 27.51 8.98
C VAL A 48 41.04 28.94 9.43
N ARG A 49 41.70 29.94 8.80
CA ARG A 49 41.45 31.34 9.09
C ARG A 49 40.01 31.72 8.80
N ASN A 50 39.50 31.40 7.60
CA ASN A 50 38.11 31.69 7.21
C ASN A 50 37.08 31.06 8.13
N ILE A 51 37.34 29.87 8.67
CA ILE A 51 36.46 29.18 9.62
C ILE A 51 36.50 29.89 11.00
N ARG A 52 37.68 30.33 11.46
CA ARG A 52 37.81 31.14 12.67
C ARG A 52 37.11 32.48 12.57
N ASP A 53 37.17 33.14 11.43
CA ASP A 53 36.46 34.40 11.18
C ASP A 53 34.92 34.22 11.31
N GLN A 54 34.43 33.03 11.04
CA GLN A 54 33.03 32.65 11.24
C GLN A 54 32.72 32.15 12.69
N LYS A 55 33.70 32.33 13.62
CA LYS A 55 33.58 31.99 15.06
C LYS A 55 33.52 30.51 15.39
N PHE A 56 33.98 29.63 14.52
CA PHE A 56 34.17 28.22 14.82
C PHE A 56 35.57 27.95 15.37
N ASP A 57 35.66 26.93 16.26
CA ASP A 57 36.95 26.46 16.74
C ASP A 57 37.67 25.71 15.62
N ALA A 58 38.80 26.21 15.13
CA ALA A 58 39.51 25.60 14.04
C ALA A 58 41.02 25.52 14.27
N TYR A 59 41.61 24.38 13.89
CA TYR A 59 43.03 24.09 14.10
C TYR A 59 43.69 23.73 12.80
N GLN A 60 44.87 24.33 12.55
CA GLN A 60 45.67 24.00 11.38
C GLN A 60 46.51 22.77 11.66
N ARG A 61 46.12 21.60 11.06
CA ARG A 61 46.86 20.35 11.20
C ARG A 61 46.70 19.47 9.97
N ASP A 62 47.73 18.67 9.71
CA ASP A 62 47.61 17.58 8.74
C ASP A 62 46.92 16.39 9.40
N ILE A 63 45.83 15.90 8.81
CA ILE A 63 45.05 14.80 9.37
C ILE A 63 45.77 13.44 9.26
N SER A 64 46.80 13.33 8.42
CA SER A 64 47.65 12.15 8.31
C SER A 64 48.75 12.10 9.37
N SER A 65 48.96 13.18 10.15
CA SER A 65 49.98 13.27 11.17
C SER A 65 49.69 12.35 12.36
N PRO A 66 50.73 11.62 12.90
CA PRO A 66 50.58 10.86 14.14
C PRO A 66 50.16 11.71 15.34
N ASP A 67 50.51 12.99 15.34
CA ASP A 67 50.19 13.95 16.41
C ASP A 67 48.87 14.69 16.17
N LEU A 68 48.03 14.20 15.27
CA LEU A 68 46.77 14.81 14.88
C LEU A 68 45.93 15.28 16.09
N LEU A 69 45.81 14.46 17.13
CA LEU A 69 44.96 14.68 18.28
C LEU A 69 45.64 15.36 19.48
N ALA A 70 46.92 15.72 19.37
CA ALA A 70 47.67 16.29 20.49
C ALA A 70 47.11 17.63 20.96
N GLY A 71 46.67 17.74 22.23
CA GLY A 71 46.13 18.97 22.83
C GLY A 71 44.79 19.45 22.25
N LEU A 72 44.08 18.61 21.50
CA LEU A 72 42.70 18.92 21.08
C LEU A 72 41.70 18.62 22.19
N PRO A 73 40.60 19.36 22.31
CA PRO A 73 39.47 19.00 23.15
C PRO A 73 38.91 17.62 22.79
N LEU A 74 38.30 16.95 23.76
CA LEU A 74 37.57 15.69 23.50
C LEU A 74 36.33 15.97 22.67
N PHE A 75 35.99 15.01 21.81
CA PHE A 75 34.79 15.04 20.98
C PHE A 75 34.16 13.64 20.95
N GLU A 76 32.88 13.58 20.59
CA GLU A 76 32.12 12.33 20.56
C GLU A 76 32.04 11.74 19.15
N ILE A 77 31.93 12.61 18.14
CA ILE A 77 31.74 12.21 16.73
C ILE A 77 32.79 12.90 15.87
N GLY A 78 33.52 12.11 15.07
CA GLY A 78 34.53 12.59 14.12
C GLY A 78 34.07 12.40 12.65
N PHE A 79 34.02 13.48 11.88
CA PHE A 79 33.78 13.44 10.43
C PHE A 79 35.09 13.57 9.66
N VAL A 80 35.55 12.51 9.03
CA VAL A 80 36.80 12.50 8.22
C VAL A 80 36.43 12.68 6.74
N MET A 81 36.56 13.93 6.23
CA MET A 81 35.87 14.38 5.00
C MET A 81 36.80 14.85 3.89
N THR A 82 38.11 14.50 3.91
CA THR A 82 39.02 14.93 2.84
C THR A 82 38.80 14.18 1.52
N GLY A 83 39.43 14.68 0.45
CA GLY A 83 39.46 13.97 -0.84
C GLY A 83 40.57 12.95 -0.96
N ASP A 84 41.46 12.85 0.03
CA ASP A 84 42.63 11.97 0.04
C ASP A 84 42.30 10.68 0.82
N PRO A 85 42.22 9.51 0.15
CA PRO A 85 41.87 8.25 0.79
C PRO A 85 42.90 7.78 1.83
N GLU A 86 44.19 8.05 1.59
CA GLU A 86 45.28 7.65 2.51
C GLU A 86 45.27 8.50 3.77
N ALA A 87 45.10 9.81 3.61
CA ALA A 87 44.92 10.73 4.73
C ALA A 87 43.68 10.38 5.58
N ASN A 88 42.56 10.04 4.94
CA ASN A 88 41.35 9.60 5.65
C ASN A 88 41.59 8.33 6.44
N LEU A 89 42.25 7.33 5.85
CA LEU A 89 42.58 6.06 6.54
C LEU A 89 43.53 6.28 7.74
N ALA A 90 44.56 7.12 7.58
CA ALA A 90 45.46 7.50 8.66
C ALA A 90 44.73 8.22 9.81
N ALA A 91 43.85 9.16 9.49
CA ALA A 91 43.06 9.89 10.48
C ALA A 91 42.14 8.94 11.26
N VAL A 92 41.34 8.08 10.58
CA VAL A 92 40.47 7.09 11.23
C VAL A 92 41.26 6.18 12.17
N THR A 93 42.40 5.64 11.67
CA THR A 93 43.26 4.78 12.47
C THR A 93 43.79 5.49 13.72
N THR A 94 44.21 6.74 13.59
CA THR A 94 44.74 7.55 14.70
C THR A 94 43.63 7.87 15.73
N ILE A 95 42.43 8.25 15.27
CA ILE A 95 41.29 8.53 16.13
C ILE A 95 40.90 7.27 16.93
N LYS A 96 40.70 6.16 16.23
CA LYS A 96 40.24 4.92 16.88
C LYS A 96 41.29 4.30 17.81
N LYS A 97 42.55 4.46 17.51
CA LYS A 97 43.63 4.04 18.40
C LYS A 97 43.67 4.85 19.70
N ARG A 98 43.40 6.15 19.61
CA ARG A 98 43.48 7.06 20.76
C ARG A 98 42.17 7.14 21.54
N TYR A 99 41.02 7.13 20.83
CA TYR A 99 39.67 7.28 21.34
C TYR A 99 38.76 6.20 20.77
N PRO A 100 38.80 4.95 21.25
CA PRO A 100 38.01 3.85 20.70
C PRO A 100 36.50 4.05 20.72
N SER A 101 36.01 4.87 21.65
CA SER A 101 34.57 5.17 21.84
C SER A 101 34.04 6.29 20.93
N VAL A 102 34.91 7.05 20.26
CA VAL A 102 34.51 8.10 19.36
C VAL A 102 33.90 7.48 18.09
N GLU A 103 32.69 7.88 17.73
CA GLU A 103 32.08 7.48 16.47
C GLU A 103 32.75 8.21 15.29
N VAL A 104 33.12 7.47 14.26
CA VAL A 104 33.79 8.04 13.10
C VAL A 104 32.96 7.82 11.83
N VAL A 105 32.64 8.92 11.18
CA VAL A 105 32.03 8.97 9.84
C VAL A 105 33.10 9.35 8.84
N ALA A 106 33.48 8.46 7.94
CA ALA A 106 34.55 8.70 6.99
C ALA A 106 34.07 8.74 5.54
N ARG A 107 34.62 9.68 4.77
CA ARG A 107 34.35 9.78 3.33
C ARG A 107 35.19 8.78 2.56
N SER A 108 34.55 8.04 1.64
CA SER A 108 35.25 7.27 0.60
C SER A 108 34.82 7.66 -0.80
N LEU A 109 35.66 7.44 -1.80
CA LEU A 109 35.37 7.62 -3.22
C LEU A 109 34.94 6.31 -3.89
N ASP A 110 35.33 5.17 -3.33
CA ASP A 110 35.10 3.84 -3.88
C ASP A 110 34.92 2.78 -2.77
N PRO A 111 34.32 1.62 -3.10
CA PRO A 111 34.07 0.55 -2.13
C PRO A 111 35.36 -0.07 -1.52
N VAL A 112 36.47 -0.13 -2.26
CA VAL A 112 37.72 -0.75 -1.78
C VAL A 112 38.32 0.08 -0.63
N ASN A 113 38.40 1.38 -0.81
CA ASN A 113 38.85 2.30 0.24
C ASN A 113 37.80 2.36 1.38
N GLY A 114 36.52 2.24 1.07
CA GLY A 114 35.47 2.13 2.08
C GLY A 114 35.65 0.93 3.01
N GLN A 115 35.98 -0.25 2.47
CA GLN A 115 36.27 -1.44 3.28
C GLN A 115 37.50 -1.24 4.19
N LYS A 116 38.54 -0.55 3.72
CA LYS A 116 39.71 -0.22 4.56
C LYS A 116 39.34 0.72 5.71
N LEU A 117 38.51 1.72 5.46
CA LEU A 117 38.02 2.64 6.49
C LEU A 117 37.17 1.92 7.55
N THR A 118 36.30 1.01 7.12
CA THR A 118 35.51 0.18 8.04
C THR A 118 36.41 -0.75 8.86
N ALA A 119 37.40 -1.38 8.23
CA ALA A 119 38.38 -2.22 8.94
C ALA A 119 39.27 -1.41 9.94
N ALA A 120 39.50 -0.12 9.66
CA ALA A 120 40.21 0.79 10.56
C ALA A 120 39.31 1.29 11.73
N GLY A 121 38.03 0.97 11.73
CA GLY A 121 37.07 1.28 12.78
C GLY A 121 36.11 2.43 12.49
N ALA A 122 35.95 2.90 11.24
CA ALA A 122 34.90 3.83 10.91
C ALA A 122 33.52 3.14 11.01
N GLU A 123 32.62 3.70 11.82
CA GLU A 123 31.25 3.20 11.99
C GLU A 123 30.42 3.43 10.73
N TYR A 124 30.64 4.55 10.07
CA TYR A 124 29.93 4.91 8.85
C TYR A 124 30.87 5.34 7.74
N VAL A 125 30.68 4.79 6.54
CA VAL A 125 31.40 5.22 5.34
C VAL A 125 30.44 5.91 4.39
N LEU A 126 30.71 7.19 4.10
CA LEU A 126 29.92 7.99 3.18
C LEU A 126 30.56 7.99 1.78
N TYR A 127 29.72 7.73 0.78
CA TYR A 127 30.01 7.84 -0.64
C TYR A 127 29.25 9.06 -1.21
N PRO A 128 29.84 10.27 -1.23
CA PRO A 128 29.12 11.51 -1.59
C PRO A 128 28.45 11.44 -2.96
N GLN A 129 29.08 10.77 -3.93
CA GLN A 129 28.54 10.62 -5.29
C GLN A 129 27.21 9.82 -5.27
N GLU A 130 27.15 8.74 -4.47
CA GLU A 130 25.92 7.94 -4.34
C GLU A 130 24.82 8.71 -3.61
N VAL A 131 25.18 9.46 -2.57
CA VAL A 131 24.23 10.30 -1.83
C VAL A 131 23.64 11.36 -2.75
N VAL A 132 24.49 12.06 -3.51
CA VAL A 132 24.04 13.07 -4.48
C VAL A 132 23.19 12.45 -5.59
N ALA A 133 23.59 11.31 -6.13
CA ALA A 133 22.82 10.61 -7.16
C ALA A 133 21.45 10.19 -6.66
N ARG A 134 21.37 9.62 -5.45
CA ARG A 134 20.10 9.25 -4.81
C ARG A 134 19.21 10.48 -4.58
N ALA A 135 19.78 11.55 -4.03
CA ALA A 135 19.06 12.80 -3.78
C ALA A 135 18.53 13.43 -5.08
N ALA A 136 19.36 13.46 -6.14
CA ALA A 136 18.95 13.97 -7.46
C ALA A 136 17.80 13.15 -8.06
N ILE A 137 17.88 11.81 -8.02
CA ILE A 137 16.81 10.93 -8.50
C ILE A 137 15.53 11.14 -7.70
N LEU A 138 15.64 11.25 -6.37
CA LEU A 138 14.49 11.50 -5.49
C LEU A 138 13.80 12.83 -5.85
N GLN A 139 14.61 13.88 -6.06
CA GLN A 139 14.12 15.20 -6.43
C GLN A 139 13.41 15.19 -7.80
N ILE A 140 13.99 14.48 -8.80
CA ILE A 140 13.36 14.34 -10.12
C ILE A 140 12.02 13.59 -9.99
N LYS A 141 11.96 12.49 -9.21
CA LYS A 141 10.73 11.74 -8.98
C LYS A 141 9.65 12.62 -8.33
N LYS A 142 10.02 13.40 -7.31
CA LYS A 142 9.12 14.35 -6.64
C LYS A 142 8.61 15.41 -7.63
N GLN A 143 9.48 16.03 -8.40
CA GLN A 143 9.07 17.01 -9.41
C GLN A 143 8.18 16.41 -10.51
N HIS A 144 8.44 15.15 -10.91
CA HIS A 144 7.60 14.46 -11.87
C HIS A 144 6.19 14.21 -11.34
N ALA A 145 6.08 13.74 -10.10
CA ALA A 145 4.81 13.53 -9.43
C ALA A 145 4.00 14.83 -9.30
N SER A 146 4.65 15.91 -8.88
CA SER A 146 4.03 17.24 -8.78
C SER A 146 3.54 17.75 -10.14
N ARG A 147 4.32 17.56 -11.21
CA ARG A 147 3.89 17.94 -12.57
C ARG A 147 2.66 17.17 -13.06
N ILE A 148 2.59 15.87 -12.76
CA ILE A 148 1.42 15.05 -13.14
C ILE A 148 0.19 15.56 -12.37
N ALA A 149 0.29 15.74 -11.06
CA ALA A 149 -0.78 16.26 -10.24
C ALA A 149 -1.25 17.64 -10.72
N GLN A 150 -0.30 18.55 -11.00
CA GLN A 150 -0.59 19.90 -11.51
C GLN A 150 -1.26 19.86 -12.89
N ARG A 151 -0.87 18.92 -13.76
CA ARG A 151 -1.52 18.72 -15.07
C ARG A 151 -2.99 18.30 -14.90
N LEU A 152 -3.27 17.36 -13.98
CA LEU A 152 -4.64 16.96 -13.65
C LEU A 152 -5.45 18.15 -13.13
N PHE A 153 -4.88 18.89 -12.18
CA PHE A 153 -5.54 20.07 -11.58
C PHE A 153 -5.87 21.13 -12.61
N THR A 154 -4.92 21.46 -13.47
CA THR A 154 -5.11 22.45 -14.55
C THR A 154 -6.18 22.02 -15.55
N LEU A 155 -6.23 20.72 -15.85
CA LEU A 155 -7.27 20.15 -16.72
C LEU A 155 -8.64 20.34 -16.11
N LEU A 156 -8.82 19.95 -14.85
CA LEU A 156 -10.08 20.06 -14.09
C LEU A 156 -10.49 21.54 -13.92
N ALA A 157 -9.54 22.43 -13.67
CA ALA A 157 -9.80 23.87 -13.54
C ALA A 157 -10.39 24.51 -14.80
N GLY A 158 -10.05 23.97 -15.98
CA GLY A 158 -10.55 24.45 -17.27
C GLY A 158 -11.87 23.87 -17.73
N TRP A 159 -12.53 22.98 -16.94
CA TRP A 159 -13.74 22.29 -17.34
C TRP A 159 -15.00 22.97 -16.77
N GLU A 160 -16.08 22.96 -17.55
CA GLU A 160 -17.39 23.43 -17.14
C GLU A 160 -18.43 22.32 -17.29
N GLY A 161 -19.40 22.27 -16.38
CA GLY A 161 -20.50 21.29 -16.41
C GLY A 161 -20.32 20.12 -15.45
N THR A 162 -20.46 18.89 -15.94
CA THR A 162 -20.48 17.69 -15.10
C THR A 162 -19.36 16.72 -15.46
N LEU A 163 -18.58 16.32 -14.46
CA LEU A 163 -17.63 15.22 -14.51
C LEU A 163 -18.28 13.96 -13.93
N GLY A 164 -18.46 12.93 -14.77
CA GLY A 164 -18.82 11.58 -14.32
C GLY A 164 -17.56 10.80 -13.96
N ILE A 165 -17.47 10.34 -12.73
CA ILE A 165 -16.37 9.51 -12.23
C ILE A 165 -16.90 8.09 -12.10
N ILE A 166 -16.35 7.17 -12.86
CA ILE A 166 -16.83 5.79 -12.99
C ILE A 166 -15.80 4.85 -12.38
N THR A 167 -16.26 3.98 -11.49
CA THR A 167 -15.48 2.90 -10.89
C THR A 167 -15.64 1.60 -11.71
N HIS A 168 -14.87 0.58 -11.35
CA HIS A 168 -15.10 -0.76 -11.88
C HIS A 168 -16.43 -1.36 -11.36
N LYS A 169 -16.88 -2.45 -12.01
CA LYS A 169 -18.09 -3.21 -11.62
C LYS A 169 -17.89 -3.88 -10.25
N ASN A 170 -18.92 -3.77 -9.37
CA ASN A 170 -18.85 -4.20 -7.98
C ASN A 170 -17.71 -3.51 -7.22
N PRO A 171 -17.73 -2.18 -7.08
CA PRO A 171 -16.60 -1.42 -6.60
C PRO A 171 -16.21 -1.80 -5.18
N ASP A 172 -14.91 -1.86 -4.96
CA ASP A 172 -14.31 -2.07 -3.66
C ASP A 172 -13.92 -0.72 -2.99
N PRO A 173 -13.40 -0.73 -1.77
CA PRO A 173 -13.01 0.50 -1.09
C PRO A 173 -11.92 1.30 -1.80
N ASP A 174 -11.01 0.67 -2.58
CA ASP A 174 -9.99 1.38 -3.34
C ASP A 174 -10.62 2.22 -4.46
N ALA A 175 -11.47 1.60 -5.29
CA ALA A 175 -12.20 2.30 -6.34
C ALA A 175 -13.08 3.43 -5.79
N ILE A 176 -13.83 3.16 -4.71
CA ILE A 176 -14.75 4.12 -4.09
C ILE A 176 -14.01 5.32 -3.51
N SER A 177 -12.94 5.08 -2.74
CA SER A 177 -12.15 6.17 -2.14
C SER A 177 -11.40 6.99 -3.18
N SER A 178 -10.92 6.35 -4.23
CA SER A 178 -10.25 7.02 -5.36
C SER A 178 -11.20 7.94 -6.11
N ALA A 179 -12.45 7.49 -6.34
CA ALA A 179 -13.49 8.33 -6.95
C ALA A 179 -13.84 9.53 -6.07
N LEU A 180 -13.97 9.32 -4.75
CA LEU A 180 -14.21 10.39 -3.79
C LEU A 180 -13.08 11.42 -3.79
N ALA A 181 -11.83 10.98 -3.77
CA ALA A 181 -10.67 11.85 -3.78
C ALA A 181 -10.56 12.66 -5.08
N LEU A 182 -10.85 12.06 -6.24
CA LEU A 182 -10.88 12.78 -7.52
C LEU A 182 -11.97 13.85 -7.52
N ALA A 183 -13.14 13.57 -6.94
CA ALA A 183 -14.22 14.56 -6.80
C ALA A 183 -13.81 15.74 -5.92
N GLU A 184 -13.08 15.50 -4.82
CA GLU A 184 -12.59 16.59 -3.97
C GLU A 184 -11.49 17.42 -4.65
N ILE A 185 -10.57 16.79 -5.38
CA ILE A 185 -9.57 17.52 -6.20
C ILE A 185 -10.29 18.39 -7.24
N ALA A 186 -11.28 17.85 -7.93
CA ALA A 186 -12.04 18.57 -8.94
C ALA A 186 -12.80 19.79 -8.34
N LYS A 187 -13.40 19.62 -7.18
CA LYS A 187 -14.11 20.69 -6.45
C LYS A 187 -13.18 21.82 -6.01
N VAL A 188 -11.94 21.48 -5.58
CA VAL A 188 -10.94 22.49 -5.24
C VAL A 188 -10.41 23.18 -6.49
N ALA A 189 -10.18 22.44 -7.58
CA ALA A 189 -9.72 22.99 -8.85
C ALA A 189 -10.76 23.94 -9.48
N ASN A 190 -12.05 23.57 -9.40
CA ASN A 190 -13.13 24.37 -9.98
C ASN A 190 -14.46 24.15 -9.24
N LYS A 191 -14.89 25.15 -8.50
CA LYS A 191 -16.15 25.11 -7.74
C LYS A 191 -17.43 25.01 -8.61
N ASN A 192 -17.34 25.32 -9.89
CA ASN A 192 -18.45 25.24 -10.84
C ASN A 192 -18.53 23.87 -11.54
N LEU A 193 -17.53 23.00 -11.36
CA LEU A 193 -17.54 21.65 -11.90
C LEU A 193 -18.30 20.73 -10.96
N THR A 194 -19.40 20.16 -11.44
CA THR A 194 -20.21 19.21 -10.68
C THR A 194 -19.65 17.79 -10.87
N CYS A 195 -19.37 17.09 -9.78
CA CYS A 195 -18.90 15.70 -9.83
C CYS A 195 -20.03 14.73 -9.47
N ARG A 196 -20.15 13.65 -10.23
CA ARG A 196 -21.07 12.52 -9.97
C ARG A 196 -20.27 11.24 -10.02
N ILE A 197 -20.41 10.40 -8.98
CA ILE A 197 -19.71 9.12 -8.88
C ILE A 197 -20.66 8.01 -9.30
N PHE A 198 -20.23 7.19 -10.26
CA PHE A 198 -21.04 6.11 -10.81
C PHE A 198 -20.38 4.75 -10.54
N TYR A 199 -21.24 3.75 -10.31
CA TYR A 199 -20.84 2.36 -10.16
C TYR A 199 -21.79 1.43 -10.89
N GLU A 200 -21.33 0.21 -11.13
CA GLU A 200 -22.10 -0.88 -11.73
C GLU A 200 -22.16 -2.08 -10.82
N GLY A 201 -23.13 -2.96 -11.05
CA GLY A 201 -23.33 -4.15 -10.23
C GLY A 201 -23.82 -3.81 -8.83
N ASN A 202 -23.24 -4.43 -7.83
CA ASN A 202 -23.58 -4.26 -6.42
C ASN A 202 -22.37 -3.81 -5.62
N ILE A 203 -22.56 -2.95 -4.64
CA ILE A 203 -21.57 -2.75 -3.59
C ILE A 203 -21.61 -4.04 -2.75
N GLY A 204 -20.73 -4.99 -3.12
CA GLY A 204 -20.62 -6.30 -2.50
C GLY A 204 -20.13 -6.18 -1.07
N HIS A 205 -20.05 -7.30 -0.34
CA HIS A 205 -19.61 -7.38 1.05
C HIS A 205 -20.26 -6.37 2.01
N GLN A 206 -20.61 -6.84 3.18
CA GLN A 206 -21.27 -6.00 4.19
C GLN A 206 -20.38 -4.82 4.62
N GLU A 207 -19.07 -5.05 4.68
CA GLU A 207 -18.06 -4.05 4.99
C GLU A 207 -18.06 -2.88 4.00
N ASN A 208 -18.13 -3.16 2.69
CA ASN A 208 -18.17 -2.11 1.66
C ASN A 208 -19.46 -1.28 1.73
N ARG A 209 -20.60 -1.91 2.00
CA ARG A 209 -21.86 -1.20 2.23
C ARG A 209 -21.80 -0.35 3.50
N THR A 210 -21.24 -0.90 4.58
CA THR A 210 -21.03 -0.17 5.84
C THR A 210 -20.10 1.03 5.62
N PHE A 211 -19.01 0.84 4.88
CA PHE A 211 -18.07 1.90 4.49
C PHE A 211 -18.76 3.04 3.76
N VAL A 212 -19.52 2.76 2.70
CA VAL A 212 -20.25 3.78 1.95
C VAL A 212 -21.28 4.50 2.81
N ASN A 213 -22.01 3.76 3.66
CA ASN A 213 -23.06 4.32 4.51
C ASN A 213 -22.49 5.17 5.65
N LEU A 214 -21.49 4.69 6.36
CA LEU A 214 -20.89 5.42 7.49
C LEU A 214 -20.19 6.71 7.05
N LEU A 215 -19.59 6.68 5.87
CA LEU A 215 -18.95 7.87 5.29
C LEU A 215 -19.92 8.72 4.45
N ASP A 216 -21.20 8.35 4.34
CA ASP A 216 -22.20 9.05 3.52
C ASP A 216 -21.68 9.36 2.10
N ILE A 217 -21.08 8.36 1.43
CA ILE A 217 -20.56 8.53 0.08
C ILE A 217 -21.71 8.42 -0.92
N LYS A 218 -21.97 9.50 -1.66
CA LYS A 218 -23.04 9.52 -2.66
C LYS A 218 -22.55 8.91 -3.96
N MET A 219 -23.17 7.81 -4.35
CA MET A 219 -22.90 7.10 -5.60
C MET A 219 -24.20 6.74 -6.30
N GLU A 220 -24.17 6.72 -7.61
CA GLU A 220 -25.32 6.45 -8.47
C GLU A 220 -25.04 5.24 -9.37
N HIS A 221 -26.08 4.46 -9.70
CA HIS A 221 -25.92 3.42 -10.70
C HIS A 221 -25.60 4.01 -12.08
N LEU A 222 -24.60 3.43 -12.75
CA LEU A 222 -24.24 3.84 -14.10
C LEU A 222 -25.36 3.45 -15.08
N THR A 223 -25.77 4.40 -15.90
CA THR A 223 -26.68 4.19 -17.02
C THR A 223 -26.16 4.93 -18.25
N LEU A 224 -26.55 4.49 -19.45
CA LEU A 224 -26.16 5.18 -20.68
C LEU A 224 -26.65 6.63 -20.71
N ASP A 225 -27.83 6.89 -20.18
CA ASP A 225 -28.41 8.26 -20.05
C ASP A 225 -27.56 9.12 -19.08
N ALA A 226 -27.05 8.53 -17.98
CA ALA A 226 -26.17 9.23 -17.05
C ALA A 226 -24.83 9.61 -17.69
N ILE A 227 -24.23 8.70 -18.48
CA ILE A 227 -23.00 8.97 -19.24
C ILE A 227 -23.21 10.12 -20.22
N GLN A 228 -24.33 10.13 -20.97
CA GLN A 228 -24.62 11.18 -21.96
C GLN A 228 -24.83 12.56 -21.36
N LYS A 229 -25.25 12.63 -20.10
CA LYS A 229 -25.45 13.90 -19.35
C LYS A 229 -24.16 14.49 -18.80
N CYS A 230 -23.04 13.73 -18.84
CA CYS A 230 -21.73 14.19 -18.39
C CYS A 230 -20.96 14.81 -19.54
N GLY A 231 -20.42 16.00 -19.35
CA GLY A 231 -19.53 16.66 -20.31
C GLY A 231 -18.16 16.01 -20.38
N TYR A 232 -17.73 15.41 -19.24
CA TYR A 232 -16.44 14.74 -19.09
C TYR A 232 -16.60 13.44 -18.32
N LEU A 233 -15.75 12.44 -18.62
CA LEU A 233 -15.76 11.15 -17.96
C LEU A 233 -14.37 10.79 -17.46
N ALA A 234 -14.30 10.28 -16.25
CA ALA A 234 -13.12 9.72 -15.63
C ALA A 234 -13.36 8.25 -15.26
N LEU A 235 -12.35 7.41 -15.50
CA LEU A 235 -12.27 6.07 -14.96
C LEU A 235 -11.26 6.05 -13.83
N VAL A 236 -11.64 5.50 -12.70
CA VAL A 236 -10.72 5.28 -11.56
C VAL A 236 -10.74 3.82 -11.18
N ASP A 237 -9.55 3.29 -10.90
CA ASP A 237 -9.33 1.90 -10.55
C ASP A 237 -9.78 0.91 -11.63
N CYS A 238 -9.72 1.36 -12.87
CA CYS A 238 -9.90 0.54 -14.07
C CYS A 238 -9.22 1.19 -15.27
N SER A 239 -8.59 0.37 -16.11
CA SER A 239 -7.67 0.82 -17.16
C SER A 239 -8.32 1.36 -18.43
N GLY A 240 -9.63 1.17 -18.61
CA GLY A 240 -10.33 1.64 -19.80
C GLY A 240 -11.78 1.17 -19.91
N PRO A 241 -12.52 1.65 -20.94
CA PRO A 241 -13.88 1.20 -21.22
C PRO A 241 -13.91 -0.32 -21.47
N GLY A 242 -14.83 -1.04 -20.82
CA GLY A 242 -14.95 -2.50 -20.89
C GLY A 242 -13.93 -3.27 -20.05
N ALA A 243 -13.00 -2.58 -19.38
CA ALA A 243 -12.07 -3.19 -18.43
C ALA A 243 -12.74 -3.28 -17.06
N ASN A 244 -13.44 -4.38 -16.80
CA ASN A 244 -14.22 -4.58 -15.58
C ASN A 244 -15.28 -3.49 -15.33
N ASN A 245 -15.85 -2.91 -16.40
CA ASN A 245 -16.98 -1.99 -16.40
C ASN A 245 -17.79 -2.16 -17.68
N ASP A 246 -19.08 -1.80 -17.67
CA ASP A 246 -19.97 -1.93 -18.83
C ASP A 246 -20.00 -0.63 -19.67
N VAL A 247 -19.00 0.24 -19.54
CA VAL A 247 -18.85 1.45 -20.37
C VAL A 247 -18.59 1.02 -21.81
N PRO A 248 -19.39 1.48 -22.78
CA PRO A 248 -19.20 1.11 -24.17
C PRO A 248 -17.79 1.43 -24.68
N PRO A 249 -17.11 0.53 -25.43
CA PRO A 249 -15.72 0.69 -25.85
C PRO A 249 -15.43 1.98 -26.64
N GLN A 250 -16.44 2.52 -27.34
CA GLN A 250 -16.34 3.77 -28.11
C GLN A 250 -16.52 5.03 -27.28
N THR A 251 -16.86 4.92 -25.97
CA THR A 251 -17.08 6.07 -25.11
C THR A 251 -15.77 6.83 -24.91
N ARG A 252 -15.81 8.13 -25.14
CA ARG A 252 -14.66 8.99 -24.90
C ARG A 252 -14.43 9.17 -23.39
N ILE A 253 -13.31 8.69 -22.91
CA ILE A 253 -12.86 8.90 -21.52
C ILE A 253 -11.82 10.01 -21.51
N ASN A 254 -11.97 10.98 -20.62
CA ASN A 254 -11.05 12.11 -20.50
C ASN A 254 -9.89 11.83 -19.52
N ILE A 255 -10.17 11.14 -18.41
CA ILE A 255 -9.22 10.80 -17.37
C ILE A 255 -9.24 9.30 -17.11
N VAL A 256 -8.06 8.68 -16.97
CA VAL A 256 -7.87 7.30 -16.50
C VAL A 256 -6.80 7.32 -15.41
N ILE A 257 -7.14 6.83 -14.22
CA ILE A 257 -6.22 6.68 -13.09
C ILE A 257 -6.37 5.26 -12.54
N ASP A 258 -5.29 4.47 -12.56
CA ASP A 258 -5.35 3.05 -12.24
C ASP A 258 -3.99 2.51 -11.76
N HIS A 259 -4.01 1.43 -10.98
CA HIS A 259 -2.81 0.70 -10.57
C HIS A 259 -2.71 -0.72 -11.13
N HIS A 260 -3.70 -1.19 -11.87
CA HIS A 260 -3.72 -2.54 -12.44
C HIS A 260 -2.75 -2.73 -13.61
N LYS A 261 -2.24 -3.97 -13.77
CA LYS A 261 -1.26 -4.32 -14.83
C LYS A 261 -1.85 -4.52 -16.21
N ASP A 262 -3.15 -4.73 -16.30
CA ASP A 262 -3.82 -5.15 -17.54
C ASP A 262 -4.23 -3.96 -18.41
N GLY A 263 -3.24 -3.23 -18.92
CA GLY A 263 -3.45 -2.07 -19.80
C GLY A 263 -3.97 -2.35 -21.22
N LYS A 264 -4.60 -3.50 -21.48
CA LYS A 264 -5.07 -3.88 -22.82
C LYS A 264 -6.22 -3.02 -23.35
N HIS A 265 -6.88 -2.26 -22.51
CA HIS A 265 -8.06 -1.46 -22.84
C HIS A 265 -7.85 0.05 -22.68
N THR A 266 -6.62 0.52 -22.53
CA THR A 266 -6.36 1.96 -22.35
C THR A 266 -6.81 2.72 -23.60
N SER A 267 -7.77 3.63 -23.42
CA SER A 267 -8.19 4.53 -24.49
C SER A 267 -7.02 5.47 -24.87
N THR A 268 -6.47 5.30 -26.05
CA THR A 268 -5.41 6.17 -26.59
C THR A 268 -5.85 7.62 -26.81
N GLN A 269 -7.15 7.91 -26.65
CA GLN A 269 -7.75 9.24 -26.84
C GLN A 269 -7.98 10.02 -25.53
N SER A 270 -7.62 9.45 -24.37
CA SER A 270 -7.80 10.15 -23.09
C SER A 270 -6.84 11.32 -22.96
N THR A 271 -7.35 12.44 -22.40
CA THR A 271 -6.56 13.66 -22.21
C THR A 271 -5.55 13.52 -21.06
N PHE A 272 -5.91 12.71 -20.06
CA PHE A 272 -5.06 12.41 -18.92
C PHE A 272 -5.07 10.90 -18.64
N ILE A 273 -3.90 10.30 -18.57
CA ILE A 273 -3.71 8.88 -18.26
C ILE A 273 -2.58 8.78 -17.23
N ASP A 274 -2.87 8.13 -16.11
CA ASP A 274 -1.89 7.78 -15.10
C ASP A 274 -2.15 6.35 -14.57
N ILE A 275 -1.46 5.39 -15.16
CA ILE A 275 -1.57 3.97 -14.80
C ILE A 275 -0.22 3.54 -14.22
N ARG A 276 -0.24 3.05 -12.95
CA ARG A 276 0.97 2.74 -12.17
C ARG A 276 0.96 1.31 -11.62
N PRO A 277 1.30 0.30 -12.42
CA PRO A 277 1.24 -1.11 -12.01
C PRO A 277 2.15 -1.52 -10.85
N GLY A 278 2.99 -0.61 -10.39
CA GLY A 278 3.90 -0.85 -9.25
C GLY A 278 3.44 -0.28 -7.92
N VAL A 279 2.25 0.32 -7.88
CA VAL A 279 1.66 0.90 -6.66
C VAL A 279 0.64 -0.09 -6.08
N GLY A 280 0.51 -0.15 -4.76
CA GLY A 280 -0.34 -1.11 -4.08
C GLY A 280 -1.85 -0.84 -4.21
N ALA A 281 -2.25 0.43 -4.44
CA ALA A 281 -3.64 0.86 -4.54
C ALA A 281 -3.77 2.15 -5.35
N THR A 282 -4.88 2.34 -6.07
CA THR A 282 -5.21 3.61 -6.74
C THR A 282 -5.41 4.74 -5.71
N ALA A 283 -5.91 4.43 -4.53
CA ALA A 283 -6.01 5.36 -3.39
C ALA A 283 -4.65 5.95 -2.98
N SER A 284 -3.55 5.21 -3.14
CA SER A 284 -2.19 5.74 -2.95
C SER A 284 -1.83 6.80 -3.99
N ILE A 285 -2.22 6.61 -5.25
CA ILE A 285 -2.02 7.58 -6.33
C ILE A 285 -2.80 8.86 -6.02
N MET A 286 -4.07 8.71 -5.60
CA MET A 286 -4.94 9.82 -5.24
C MET A 286 -4.44 10.59 -4.02
N THR A 287 -3.91 9.87 -3.01
CA THR A 287 -3.29 10.49 -1.82
C THR A 287 -2.07 11.33 -2.22
N GLN A 288 -1.24 10.83 -3.14
CA GLN A 288 -0.13 11.62 -3.66
C GLN A 288 -0.61 12.91 -4.32
N TYR A 289 -1.67 12.86 -5.14
CA TYR A 289 -2.20 14.06 -5.77
C TYR A 289 -2.68 15.09 -4.75
N LEU A 290 -3.40 14.65 -3.71
CA LEU A 290 -3.84 15.54 -2.64
C LEU A 290 -2.65 16.24 -1.95
N GLN A 291 -1.56 15.49 -1.68
CA GLN A 291 -0.34 16.07 -1.09
C GLN A 291 0.39 17.04 -2.03
N GLU A 292 0.59 16.65 -3.29
CA GLU A 292 1.35 17.46 -4.26
C GLU A 292 0.61 18.74 -4.66
N LEU A 293 -0.71 18.75 -4.53
CA LEU A 293 -1.59 19.89 -4.83
C LEU A 293 -1.95 20.73 -3.59
N ASP A 294 -1.49 20.31 -2.42
CA ASP A 294 -1.85 20.91 -1.13
C ASP A 294 -3.38 21.04 -0.93
N VAL A 295 -4.12 20.02 -1.41
CA VAL A 295 -5.58 19.97 -1.25
C VAL A 295 -5.91 19.57 0.18
N PRO A 296 -6.71 20.35 0.92
CA PRO A 296 -7.14 20.00 2.25
C PRO A 296 -7.88 18.66 2.28
N VAL A 297 -7.41 17.73 3.12
CA VAL A 297 -7.98 16.40 3.27
C VAL A 297 -8.83 16.37 4.53
N ASP A 298 -10.14 16.25 4.39
CA ASP A 298 -11.04 16.10 5.52
C ASP A 298 -11.02 14.67 6.08
N LYS A 299 -11.62 14.49 7.26
CA LYS A 299 -11.69 13.19 7.93
C LYS A 299 -12.32 12.10 7.08
N LYS A 300 -13.36 12.43 6.33
CA LYS A 300 -14.09 11.50 5.47
C LYS A 300 -13.19 10.96 4.36
N VAL A 301 -12.54 11.86 3.62
CA VAL A 301 -11.62 11.51 2.52
C VAL A 301 -10.41 10.77 3.04
N ALA A 302 -9.81 11.23 4.15
CA ALA A 302 -8.67 10.56 4.78
C ALA A 302 -9.01 9.12 5.19
N THR A 303 -10.15 8.93 5.88
CA THR A 303 -10.59 7.60 6.31
C THR A 303 -10.89 6.70 5.11
N ALA A 304 -11.54 7.23 4.07
CA ALA A 304 -11.85 6.49 2.85
C ALA A 304 -10.56 6.00 2.16
N LEU A 305 -9.61 6.88 1.92
CA LEU A 305 -8.35 6.56 1.24
C LEU A 305 -7.50 5.57 2.05
N LEU A 306 -7.37 5.77 3.37
CA LEU A 306 -6.64 4.84 4.21
C LEU A 306 -7.27 3.44 4.19
N TYR A 307 -8.60 3.36 4.21
CA TYR A 307 -9.31 2.10 4.12
C TYR A 307 -9.13 1.44 2.74
N GLY A 308 -9.18 2.21 1.64
CA GLY A 308 -8.87 1.73 0.29
C GLY A 308 -7.46 1.14 0.19
N ILE A 309 -6.43 1.86 0.67
CA ILE A 309 -5.04 1.35 0.68
C ILE A 309 -4.94 0.04 1.49
N ARG A 310 -5.55 -0.02 2.68
CA ARG A 310 -5.50 -1.21 3.55
C ARG A 310 -6.16 -2.43 2.93
N THR A 311 -7.33 -2.25 2.33
CA THR A 311 -8.09 -3.37 1.74
C THR A 311 -7.39 -3.95 0.53
N ASP A 312 -6.89 -3.13 -0.39
CA ASP A 312 -6.25 -3.62 -1.60
C ASP A 312 -4.86 -4.21 -1.35
N THR A 313 -4.14 -3.68 -0.36
CA THR A 313 -2.88 -4.26 0.10
C THR A 313 -3.06 -5.39 1.13
N LYS A 314 -4.31 -5.82 1.43
CA LYS A 314 -4.63 -6.82 2.45
C LYS A 314 -3.94 -6.53 3.78
N GLU A 315 -4.23 -5.37 4.37
CA GLU A 315 -3.61 -4.91 5.60
C GLU A 315 -2.07 -4.87 5.49
N PHE A 316 -1.56 -4.30 4.41
CA PHE A 316 -0.14 -4.16 4.11
C PHE A 316 0.63 -5.49 4.02
N LYS A 317 -0.06 -6.58 3.65
CA LYS A 317 0.54 -7.92 3.51
C LYS A 317 0.78 -8.34 2.07
N ARG A 318 0.20 -7.62 1.09
CA ARG A 318 0.26 -7.99 -0.33
C ARG A 318 0.50 -6.76 -1.20
N ASN A 319 1.41 -6.87 -2.17
CA ASN A 319 1.72 -5.85 -3.19
C ASN A 319 1.99 -4.44 -2.62
N VAL A 320 2.39 -4.35 -1.35
CA VAL A 320 2.66 -3.08 -0.68
C VAL A 320 3.99 -2.49 -1.12
N THR A 321 4.03 -1.19 -1.33
CA THR A 321 5.25 -0.44 -1.58
C THR A 321 5.59 0.49 -0.40
N PRO A 322 6.85 0.97 -0.28
CA PRO A 322 7.18 1.98 0.72
C PRO A 322 6.33 3.26 0.60
N GLN A 323 5.91 3.60 -0.61
CA GLN A 323 5.05 4.74 -0.86
C GLN A 323 3.64 4.55 -0.27
N ASP A 324 3.05 3.36 -0.38
CA ASP A 324 1.74 3.07 0.22
C ASP A 324 1.78 3.27 1.73
N LEU A 325 2.86 2.83 2.40
CA LEU A 325 3.07 3.04 3.84
C LEU A 325 3.25 4.53 4.18
N ASN A 326 3.96 5.28 3.36
CA ASN A 326 4.14 6.72 3.56
C ASN A 326 2.79 7.47 3.43
N TYR A 327 1.98 7.12 2.42
CA TYR A 327 0.65 7.72 2.25
C TYR A 327 -0.32 7.31 3.35
N ALA A 328 -0.28 6.05 3.79
CA ALA A 328 -1.04 5.62 4.95
C ALA A 328 -0.63 6.37 6.22
N GLY A 329 0.68 6.57 6.45
CA GLY A 329 1.21 7.36 7.55
C GLY A 329 0.78 8.84 7.51
N PHE A 330 0.67 9.43 6.31
CA PHE A 330 0.14 10.78 6.12
C PHE A 330 -1.36 10.86 6.44
N LEU A 331 -2.14 9.89 5.99
CA LEU A 331 -3.59 9.87 6.17
C LEU A 331 -4.00 9.56 7.61
N LEU A 332 -3.27 8.66 8.30
CA LEU A 332 -3.64 8.14 9.61
C LEU A 332 -4.00 9.23 10.65
N PRO A 333 -3.21 10.29 10.86
CA PRO A 333 -3.56 11.35 11.82
C PRO A 333 -4.77 12.20 11.40
N LEU A 334 -5.19 12.13 10.14
CA LEU A 334 -6.32 12.87 9.59
C LEU A 334 -7.62 12.05 9.63
N THR A 335 -7.56 10.74 9.92
CA THR A 335 -8.73 9.84 9.91
C THR A 335 -9.58 10.00 11.17
N ASP A 336 -10.77 9.44 11.11
CA ASP A 336 -11.57 9.15 12.30
C ASP A 336 -11.09 7.82 12.88
N ALA A 337 -10.50 7.86 14.08
CA ALA A 337 -9.89 6.69 14.70
C ALA A 337 -10.88 5.53 14.97
N ASP A 338 -12.16 5.85 15.15
CA ASP A 338 -13.21 4.86 15.49
C ASP A 338 -13.85 4.21 14.26
N LEU A 339 -13.74 4.84 13.08
CA LEU A 339 -14.43 4.38 11.86
C LEU A 339 -13.84 3.09 11.28
N PRO A 340 -12.53 2.88 11.21
CA PRO A 340 -11.97 1.64 10.66
C PRO A 340 -12.49 0.39 11.38
N ASP A 341 -12.54 0.42 12.70
CA ASP A 341 -13.03 -0.72 13.50
C ASP A 341 -14.52 -0.97 13.28
N LYS A 342 -15.33 0.10 13.15
CA LYS A 342 -16.76 -0.01 12.84
C LYS A 342 -17.03 -0.54 11.43
N ILE A 343 -16.18 -0.21 10.47
CA ILE A 343 -16.26 -0.73 9.10
C ILE A 343 -15.85 -2.21 9.06
N MET A 344 -14.75 -2.55 9.72
CA MET A 344 -14.21 -3.92 9.72
C MET A 344 -15.00 -4.90 10.60
N SER A 345 -15.83 -4.38 11.50
CA SER A 345 -16.71 -5.17 12.36
C SER A 345 -18.17 -4.76 12.15
N PRO A 346 -18.70 -4.92 10.93
CA PRO A 346 -20.09 -4.59 10.67
C PRO A 346 -20.99 -5.47 11.53
N SER A 347 -22.08 -4.90 12.02
CA SER A 347 -23.07 -5.69 12.75
C SER A 347 -23.60 -6.81 11.85
N MET A 348 -23.40 -8.04 12.29
CA MET A 348 -23.90 -9.22 11.57
C MET A 348 -25.42 -9.27 11.67
N SER A 349 -26.11 -9.56 10.56
CA SER A 349 -27.55 -9.81 10.62
C SER A 349 -27.84 -11.13 11.34
N GLN A 350 -29.01 -11.21 11.99
CA GLN A 350 -29.44 -12.46 12.64
C GLN A 350 -29.42 -13.63 11.65
N GLU A 351 -29.90 -13.41 10.42
CA GLU A 351 -29.87 -14.40 9.35
C GLU A 351 -28.46 -14.92 9.03
N THR A 352 -27.49 -13.99 8.90
CA THR A 352 -26.10 -14.38 8.67
C THR A 352 -25.53 -15.16 9.84
N LEU A 353 -25.87 -14.78 11.09
CA LEU A 353 -25.46 -15.51 12.29
C LEU A 353 -26.06 -16.93 12.32
N ASP A 354 -27.33 -17.07 11.95
CA ASP A 354 -28.02 -18.36 11.86
C ASP A 354 -27.37 -19.30 10.82
N VAL A 355 -27.02 -18.74 9.63
CA VAL A 355 -26.30 -19.49 8.59
C VAL A 355 -24.92 -19.92 9.07
N ILE A 356 -24.17 -19.06 9.75
CA ILE A 356 -22.86 -19.39 10.31
C ILE A 356 -23.02 -20.49 11.40
N GLY A 357 -24.02 -20.35 12.28
CA GLY A 357 -24.33 -21.33 13.29
C GLY A 357 -24.62 -22.72 12.68
N THR A 358 -25.46 -22.75 11.65
CA THR A 358 -25.75 -23.97 10.88
C THR A 358 -24.49 -24.53 10.23
N ALA A 359 -23.68 -23.67 9.61
CA ALA A 359 -22.44 -24.09 8.97
C ALA A 359 -21.45 -24.74 9.97
N ILE A 360 -21.39 -24.24 11.20
CA ILE A 360 -20.57 -24.80 12.25
C ILE A 360 -21.12 -26.16 12.69
N MET A 361 -22.44 -26.29 12.85
CA MET A 361 -23.06 -27.55 13.33
C MET A 361 -23.03 -28.68 12.29
N GLU A 362 -23.27 -28.35 11.02
CA GLU A 362 -23.37 -29.31 9.92
C GLU A 362 -22.01 -29.59 9.22
N ARG A 363 -20.90 -29.14 9.79
CA ARG A 363 -19.57 -29.33 9.21
C ARG A 363 -19.17 -30.82 9.24
N LYS A 364 -18.63 -31.28 8.12
CA LYS A 364 -18.00 -32.60 7.96
C LYS A 364 -16.56 -32.40 7.50
N ILE A 365 -15.60 -32.98 8.20
CA ILE A 365 -14.17 -32.84 7.90
C ILE A 365 -13.64 -34.20 7.44
N GLN A 366 -12.92 -34.17 6.31
CA GLN A 366 -12.26 -35.34 5.73
C GLN A 366 -10.90 -34.91 5.14
N SER A 367 -9.82 -35.49 5.64
CA SER A 367 -8.45 -35.27 5.10
C SER A 367 -8.07 -33.78 4.89
N GLY A 368 -8.47 -32.90 5.83
CA GLY A 368 -8.20 -31.46 5.75
C GLY A 368 -9.18 -30.66 4.89
N TYR A 369 -10.19 -31.30 4.31
CA TYR A 369 -11.32 -30.64 3.63
C TYR A 369 -12.52 -30.59 4.55
N LEU A 370 -13.16 -29.44 4.63
CA LEU A 370 -14.39 -29.21 5.38
C LEU A 370 -15.53 -28.94 4.39
N PHE A 371 -16.63 -29.68 4.55
CA PHE A 371 -17.87 -29.50 3.81
C PHE A 371 -18.97 -29.15 4.78
N SER A 372 -19.81 -28.16 4.48
CA SER A 372 -20.94 -27.78 5.30
C SER A 372 -22.14 -27.37 4.45
N ASN A 373 -23.29 -28.03 4.78
CA ASN A 373 -24.59 -27.75 4.18
C ASN A 373 -25.38 -26.83 5.10
N VAL A 374 -25.73 -25.63 4.63
CA VAL A 374 -26.53 -24.67 5.40
C VAL A 374 -28.01 -24.64 5.02
N GLY A 375 -28.43 -25.54 4.12
CA GLY A 375 -29.84 -25.61 3.69
C GLY A 375 -30.25 -24.44 2.83
N TYR A 376 -31.47 -23.96 3.02
CA TYR A 376 -32.01 -22.81 2.31
C TYR A 376 -31.48 -21.49 2.86
N VAL A 377 -31.03 -20.61 1.98
CA VAL A 377 -30.50 -19.28 2.33
C VAL A 377 -31.18 -18.19 1.51
N MET A 378 -31.63 -17.14 2.16
CA MET A 378 -32.14 -15.95 1.49
C MET A 378 -30.99 -14.99 1.10
N ASN A 379 -30.02 -14.86 1.99
CA ASN A 379 -28.83 -14.02 1.76
C ASN A 379 -27.62 -14.88 1.40
N ARG A 380 -27.30 -14.93 0.10
CA ARG A 380 -26.15 -15.67 -0.41
C ARG A 380 -24.79 -15.21 0.15
N ASP A 381 -24.69 -13.93 0.61
CA ASP A 381 -23.46 -13.34 1.13
C ASP A 381 -23.08 -13.91 2.52
N ALA A 382 -23.97 -14.67 3.16
CA ALA A 382 -23.69 -15.39 4.40
C ALA A 382 -22.77 -16.61 4.19
N LEU A 383 -22.81 -17.25 3.00
CA LEU A 383 -21.97 -18.44 2.73
C LEU A 383 -20.47 -18.12 2.69
N PRO A 384 -20.01 -17.06 2.00
CA PRO A 384 -18.61 -16.63 2.08
C PRO A 384 -18.14 -16.37 3.50
N GLN A 385 -18.96 -15.70 4.33
CA GLN A 385 -18.62 -15.39 5.71
C GLN A 385 -18.50 -16.64 6.56
N ALA A 386 -19.40 -17.62 6.38
CA ALA A 386 -19.29 -18.91 7.04
C ALA A 386 -18.02 -19.67 6.60
N ALA A 387 -17.67 -19.63 5.31
CA ALA A 387 -16.46 -20.26 4.80
C ALA A 387 -15.19 -19.59 5.35
N ASP A 388 -15.18 -18.25 5.51
CA ASP A 388 -14.07 -17.51 6.11
C ASP A 388 -13.83 -17.88 7.58
N ILE A 389 -14.89 -18.16 8.32
CA ILE A 389 -14.79 -18.66 9.70
C ILE A 389 -14.30 -20.10 9.72
N LEU A 390 -14.92 -20.99 8.93
CA LEU A 390 -14.64 -22.43 8.97
C LEU A 390 -13.22 -22.78 8.49
N ILE A 391 -12.64 -22.03 7.56
CA ILE A 391 -11.25 -22.23 7.12
C ILE A 391 -10.23 -21.92 8.23
N THR A 392 -10.62 -21.20 9.29
CA THR A 392 -9.72 -20.92 10.44
C THR A 392 -9.56 -22.10 11.39
N LEU A 393 -10.40 -23.14 11.24
CA LEU A 393 -10.34 -24.32 12.10
C LEU A 393 -9.03 -25.08 11.91
N GLU A 394 -8.44 -25.50 13.02
CA GLU A 394 -7.20 -26.29 13.01
C GLU A 394 -7.37 -27.59 12.22
N GLY A 395 -6.39 -27.91 11.36
CA GLY A 395 -6.42 -29.08 10.49
C GLY A 395 -7.28 -28.94 9.24
N VAL A 396 -7.92 -27.81 9.00
CA VAL A 396 -8.68 -27.51 7.77
C VAL A 396 -7.82 -26.68 6.82
N ASN A 397 -7.61 -27.23 5.62
CA ASN A 397 -6.88 -26.56 4.53
C ASN A 397 -7.82 -26.01 3.46
N THR A 398 -9.00 -26.64 3.27
CA THR A 398 -10.01 -26.20 2.31
C THR A 398 -11.39 -26.32 2.93
N ALA A 399 -12.21 -25.27 2.87
CA ALA A 399 -13.57 -25.25 3.37
C ALA A 399 -14.54 -24.92 2.23
N LEU A 400 -15.58 -25.74 2.07
CA LEU A 400 -16.70 -25.54 1.16
C LEU A 400 -17.99 -25.42 1.97
N VAL A 401 -18.63 -24.26 1.90
CA VAL A 401 -19.97 -24.02 2.47
C VAL A 401 -20.94 -23.87 1.30
N TYR A 402 -22.04 -24.58 1.37
CA TYR A 402 -23.02 -24.59 0.29
C TYR A 402 -24.46 -24.56 0.83
N GLY A 403 -25.32 -23.96 0.03
CA GLY A 403 -26.73 -23.82 0.32
C GLY A 403 -27.55 -23.65 -0.94
N ILE A 404 -28.86 -23.61 -0.80
CA ILE A 404 -29.81 -23.44 -1.89
C ILE A 404 -30.59 -22.12 -1.72
N THR A 405 -30.73 -21.40 -2.80
CA THR A 405 -31.59 -20.18 -2.90
C THR A 405 -32.83 -20.52 -3.73
N ASP A 406 -33.63 -19.53 -4.05
CA ASP A 406 -34.83 -19.71 -4.91
C ASP A 406 -34.51 -20.28 -6.28
N THR A 407 -33.34 -19.97 -6.83
CA THR A 407 -33.00 -20.25 -8.23
C THR A 407 -31.73 -21.08 -8.41
N ASN A 408 -30.87 -21.16 -7.39
CA ASN A 408 -29.55 -21.72 -7.54
C ASN A 408 -29.07 -22.50 -6.29
N ILE A 409 -28.23 -23.50 -6.50
CA ILE A 409 -27.30 -23.98 -5.47
C ILE A 409 -26.07 -23.09 -5.51
N ILE A 410 -25.65 -22.61 -4.36
CA ILE A 410 -24.48 -21.74 -4.23
C ILE A 410 -23.44 -22.46 -3.38
N ILE A 411 -22.21 -22.50 -3.86
CA ILE A 411 -21.05 -23.04 -3.15
C ILE A 411 -20.05 -21.91 -2.97
N SER A 412 -19.63 -21.65 -1.75
CA SER A 412 -18.54 -20.73 -1.42
C SER A 412 -17.39 -21.52 -0.83
N ALA A 413 -16.19 -21.32 -1.35
CA ALA A 413 -15.03 -22.09 -0.95
C ALA A 413 -13.84 -21.20 -0.59
N ARG A 414 -13.04 -21.68 0.38
CA ARG A 414 -11.80 -21.07 0.86
C ARG A 414 -10.70 -22.12 0.90
N ASN A 415 -9.47 -21.72 0.62
CA ASN A 415 -8.32 -22.62 0.55
C ASN A 415 -7.04 -21.97 1.11
N ARG A 416 -6.28 -22.75 1.87
CA ARG A 416 -4.94 -22.41 2.38
C ARG A 416 -3.84 -23.30 1.81
N ASP A 417 -4.21 -24.39 1.13
CA ASP A 417 -3.23 -25.29 0.51
C ASP A 417 -2.67 -24.67 -0.78
N ILE A 418 -1.38 -24.32 -0.77
CA ILE A 418 -0.68 -23.73 -1.91
C ILE A 418 -0.60 -24.65 -3.14
N ARG A 419 -0.81 -25.96 -2.95
CA ARG A 419 -0.75 -26.97 -4.03
C ARG A 419 -2.06 -27.04 -4.81
N LEU A 420 -3.16 -26.50 -4.26
CA LEU A 420 -4.49 -26.52 -4.88
C LEU A 420 -4.84 -25.12 -5.40
N HIS A 421 -5.06 -24.99 -6.69
CA HIS A 421 -5.68 -23.78 -7.25
C HIS A 421 -7.20 -23.93 -7.19
N LEU A 422 -7.82 -23.41 -6.13
CA LEU A 422 -9.23 -23.63 -5.82
C LEU A 422 -10.17 -23.20 -6.97
N GLY A 423 -9.90 -22.04 -7.60
CA GLY A 423 -10.69 -21.55 -8.73
C GLY A 423 -10.74 -22.51 -9.91
N ASN A 424 -9.58 -23.07 -10.28
CA ASN A 424 -9.51 -24.08 -11.35
C ASN A 424 -10.25 -25.36 -10.96
N ALA A 425 -10.09 -25.81 -9.72
CA ALA A 425 -10.77 -27.02 -9.21
C ALA A 425 -12.30 -26.87 -9.22
N LEU A 426 -12.83 -25.70 -8.82
CA LEU A 426 -14.27 -25.45 -8.91
C LEU A 426 -14.76 -25.32 -10.36
N SER A 427 -13.99 -24.65 -11.21
CA SER A 427 -14.31 -24.53 -12.63
C SER A 427 -14.36 -25.89 -13.33
N GLU A 428 -13.40 -26.78 -13.04
CA GLU A 428 -13.36 -28.13 -13.60
C GLU A 428 -14.49 -29.01 -13.05
N ALA A 429 -14.80 -28.91 -11.74
CA ALA A 429 -15.85 -29.70 -11.12
C ALA A 429 -17.25 -29.27 -11.54
N PHE A 430 -17.50 -27.98 -11.70
CA PHE A 430 -18.85 -27.40 -11.79
C PHE A 430 -19.12 -26.52 -13.00
N GLY A 431 -18.08 -26.14 -13.78
CA GLY A 431 -18.22 -25.22 -14.92
C GLY A 431 -19.17 -25.67 -16.04
N GLU A 432 -19.39 -26.97 -16.17
CA GLU A 432 -20.38 -27.52 -17.11
C GLU A 432 -21.85 -27.38 -16.61
N MET A 433 -22.03 -27.21 -15.27
CA MET A 433 -23.36 -27.15 -14.66
C MET A 433 -23.77 -25.71 -14.27
N GLY A 434 -22.86 -24.76 -14.34
CA GLY A 434 -23.14 -23.38 -13.98
C GLY A 434 -21.89 -22.52 -13.93
N ASP A 435 -22.02 -21.31 -13.41
CA ASP A 435 -20.86 -20.43 -13.20
C ASP A 435 -20.00 -20.94 -12.05
N ALA A 436 -18.74 -21.24 -12.32
CA ALA A 436 -17.79 -21.69 -11.32
C ALA A 436 -16.37 -21.20 -11.61
N GLY A 437 -15.66 -20.73 -10.56
CA GLY A 437 -14.30 -20.26 -10.72
C GLY A 437 -13.85 -19.41 -9.54
N GLY A 438 -12.72 -18.72 -9.71
CA GLY A 438 -12.13 -17.84 -8.69
C GLY A 438 -10.62 -17.88 -8.67
N HIS A 439 -10.07 -17.53 -7.53
CA HIS A 439 -8.64 -17.45 -7.26
C HIS A 439 -8.10 -18.72 -6.57
N PRO A 440 -6.76 -18.86 -6.40
CA PRO A 440 -6.18 -20.00 -5.69
C PRO A 440 -6.73 -20.18 -4.27
N ASN A 441 -7.05 -19.09 -3.56
CA ASN A 441 -7.43 -19.13 -2.14
C ASN A 441 -8.93 -18.98 -1.89
N MET A 442 -9.70 -18.48 -2.87
CA MET A 442 -11.14 -18.28 -2.77
C MET A 442 -11.82 -18.52 -4.10
N ALA A 443 -12.93 -19.24 -4.08
CA ALA A 443 -13.69 -19.52 -5.27
C ALA A 443 -15.17 -19.76 -4.93
N ALA A 444 -16.01 -19.68 -5.96
CA ALA A 444 -17.44 -19.91 -5.82
C ALA A 444 -18.00 -20.69 -7.00
N ALA A 445 -19.15 -21.36 -6.80
CA ALA A 445 -19.94 -21.88 -7.88
C ALA A 445 -21.41 -21.55 -7.66
N THR A 446 -22.10 -21.26 -8.77
CA THR A 446 -23.54 -21.00 -8.84
C THR A 446 -24.17 -21.94 -9.83
N LEU A 447 -24.95 -22.92 -9.35
CA LEU A 447 -25.54 -23.97 -10.14
C LEU A 447 -27.05 -23.77 -10.26
N PRO A 448 -27.59 -23.43 -11.43
CA PRO A 448 -29.02 -23.20 -11.61
C PRO A 448 -29.85 -24.43 -11.32
N LEU A 449 -30.95 -24.24 -10.59
CA LEU A 449 -31.82 -25.37 -10.16
C LEU A 449 -32.51 -26.08 -11.31
N HIS A 450 -32.69 -25.44 -12.47
CA HIS A 450 -33.33 -26.07 -13.61
C HIS A 450 -32.58 -27.33 -14.12
N TYR A 451 -31.29 -27.49 -13.80
CA TYR A 451 -30.54 -28.70 -14.11
C TYR A 451 -30.98 -29.94 -13.28
N PHE A 452 -31.62 -29.69 -12.12
CA PHE A 452 -31.95 -30.77 -11.17
C PHE A 452 -33.45 -31.09 -11.11
N GLY A 453 -34.26 -30.49 -12.00
CA GLY A 453 -35.69 -30.66 -12.04
C GLY A 453 -36.47 -29.69 -11.15
N ASN A 454 -37.81 -29.75 -11.25
CA ASN A 454 -38.68 -28.85 -10.51
C ASN A 454 -39.22 -29.56 -9.26
N VAL A 455 -38.64 -29.31 -8.09
CA VAL A 455 -39.02 -29.85 -6.82
C VAL A 455 -39.49 -28.72 -5.89
N GLU A 456 -40.67 -28.89 -5.28
CA GLU A 456 -41.23 -27.85 -4.39
C GLU A 456 -40.41 -27.67 -3.12
N ASN A 457 -39.95 -28.79 -2.52
CA ASN A 457 -39.11 -28.74 -1.32
C ASN A 457 -37.62 -28.60 -1.70
N LYS A 458 -37.11 -27.40 -1.69
CA LYS A 458 -35.72 -27.09 -2.08
C LYS A 458 -34.68 -27.71 -1.14
N THR A 459 -34.98 -27.81 0.15
CA THR A 459 -34.05 -28.40 1.13
C THR A 459 -33.90 -29.92 0.89
N GLU A 460 -34.98 -30.61 0.59
CA GLU A 460 -34.95 -32.03 0.19
C GLU A 460 -34.20 -32.21 -1.15
N LEU A 461 -34.45 -31.32 -2.12
CA LEU A 461 -33.74 -31.33 -3.40
C LEU A 461 -32.23 -31.21 -3.15
N LEU A 462 -31.80 -30.24 -2.32
CA LEU A 462 -30.39 -30.05 -1.99
C LEU A 462 -29.79 -31.31 -1.35
N ALA A 463 -30.50 -31.94 -0.42
CA ALA A 463 -30.03 -33.15 0.24
C ALA A 463 -29.82 -34.34 -0.73
N ILE A 464 -30.64 -34.40 -1.79
CA ILE A 464 -30.54 -35.48 -2.79
C ILE A 464 -29.41 -35.18 -3.79
N VAL A 465 -29.31 -33.93 -4.27
CA VAL A 465 -28.41 -33.60 -5.40
C VAL A 465 -26.99 -33.21 -4.98
N ILE A 466 -26.80 -32.84 -3.73
CA ILE A 466 -25.51 -32.27 -3.29
C ILE A 466 -24.39 -33.32 -3.23
N GLU A 467 -24.67 -34.54 -2.82
CA GLU A 467 -23.65 -35.60 -2.74
C GLU A 467 -23.10 -35.95 -4.15
N PRO A 468 -23.91 -36.17 -5.20
CA PRO A 468 -23.40 -36.32 -6.58
C PRO A 468 -22.62 -35.08 -7.07
N VAL A 469 -23.07 -33.88 -6.72
CA VAL A 469 -22.40 -32.64 -7.09
C VAL A 469 -21.02 -32.55 -6.42
N LEU A 470 -20.94 -32.73 -5.12
CA LEU A 470 -19.69 -32.71 -4.37
C LEU A 470 -18.74 -33.85 -4.74
N GLN A 471 -19.27 -35.00 -5.18
CA GLN A 471 -18.45 -36.13 -5.60
C GLN A 471 -17.52 -35.79 -6.74
N LYS A 472 -17.94 -34.94 -7.69
CA LYS A 472 -17.06 -34.43 -8.77
C LYS A 472 -15.86 -33.71 -8.20
N PHE A 473 -16.08 -32.81 -7.23
CA PHE A 473 -15.00 -32.10 -6.57
C PHE A 473 -14.10 -33.03 -5.73
N ARG A 474 -14.70 -33.96 -4.96
CA ARG A 474 -13.96 -34.96 -4.15
C ARG A 474 -13.03 -35.83 -5.00
N THR A 475 -13.52 -36.31 -6.13
CA THR A 475 -12.73 -37.12 -7.07
C THR A 475 -11.54 -36.31 -7.61
N LEU A 476 -11.77 -35.05 -7.99
CA LEU A 476 -10.76 -34.17 -8.55
C LEU A 476 -9.63 -33.85 -7.56
N VAL A 477 -9.96 -33.71 -6.25
CA VAL A 477 -8.97 -33.45 -5.20
C VAL A 477 -8.44 -34.73 -4.53
N GLY A 478 -8.77 -35.90 -5.05
CA GLY A 478 -8.26 -37.20 -4.58
C GLY A 478 -8.90 -37.71 -3.28
N LEU A 479 -10.07 -37.20 -2.89
CA LEU A 479 -10.84 -37.67 -1.76
C LEU A 479 -11.73 -38.88 -2.17
N GLU A 480 -11.14 -40.03 -2.50
CA GLU A 480 -11.90 -41.24 -2.80
C GLU A 480 -12.54 -41.83 -1.53
N ASN A 481 -13.71 -42.48 -1.70
CA ASN A 481 -14.51 -43.05 -0.62
C ASN A 481 -13.70 -44.03 0.24
N GLU A 482 -13.32 -43.66 1.44
CA GLU A 482 -12.88 -44.59 2.49
C GLU A 482 -14.05 -45.52 2.98
N GLY A 483 -15.28 -45.31 2.48
CA GLY A 483 -16.46 -46.03 2.87
C GLY A 483 -16.66 -47.43 2.25
N ARG A 484 -15.79 -47.93 1.37
CA ARG A 484 -15.91 -49.25 0.74
C ARG A 484 -14.87 -50.29 1.17
N LYS A 485 -14.03 -50.00 2.15
CA LYS A 485 -13.00 -50.97 2.62
C LYS A 485 -13.37 -51.78 3.88
N ASN A 486 -14.55 -51.63 4.46
CA ASN A 486 -15.00 -52.47 5.59
C ASN A 486 -16.26 -53.26 5.22
N GLY A 487 -16.10 -54.19 4.30
CA GLY A 487 -17.17 -55.10 3.91
C GLY A 487 -16.61 -56.25 3.10
N VAL A 488 -15.77 -57.11 3.72
CA VAL A 488 -15.59 -58.54 3.44
C VAL A 488 -15.30 -59.23 4.78
#